data_1b25dc476be363e6796ba2d98904c9be
#
_entry.id   1b25dc476be363e6796ba2d98904c9be
#
_cell.length_a   1.000
_cell.length_b   1.000
_cell.length_c   1.000
_cell.angle_alpha   90.00
_cell.angle_beta   90.00
_cell.angle_gamma   90.00
#
_symmetry.space_group_name_H-M   'P 1'
#
loop_
_entity.id
_entity.type
_entity.pdbx_description
1 polymer ?
#
loop_
_entity_poly.entity_id
_entity_poly.type
_entity_poly.pdbx_seq_one_letter_code
_entity_poly.pdbx_strand_id
1 'polypeptide(L)'
;TGTLVNALMYHCKDHLSAINGILRPGIVHRIDMDTTGVIVACKNDAAHISISEQLKEHSITRYYYAICYNPFKVTEGTVDAPIGRHPSDRKKRAINFKNGKPAVTHYKVLENFSKYAYIQCQLETGRTHQIRVHMASISHPYSVILCIVMQNVLLIFRVRHFMPEYLDSSIRVPENMLNSVHLCRIISRIY
;
A
#
# COMPACT_ATOMS: atom_id res chain seq x y z
N THR A 1 12.02 19.49 3.11
CA THR A 1 13.28 18.71 3.03
C THR A 1 13.09 17.38 3.75
N GLY A 2 13.77 16.29 3.30
CA GLY A 2 13.72 14.98 3.96
C GLY A 2 12.46 14.15 3.67
N THR A 3 11.72 14.43 2.61
CA THR A 3 10.58 13.63 2.18
C THR A 3 10.98 12.68 1.03
N LEU A 4 10.17 11.62 0.83
CA LEU A 4 10.32 10.73 -0.34
C LEU A 4 10.30 11.51 -1.66
N VAL A 5 9.43 12.51 -1.78
CA VAL A 5 9.34 13.34 -2.99
C VAL A 5 10.68 14.05 -3.25
N ASN A 6 11.32 14.62 -2.22
CA ASN A 6 12.64 15.25 -2.37
C ASN A 6 13.70 14.23 -2.84
N ALA A 7 13.68 13.01 -2.29
CA ALA A 7 14.60 11.96 -2.71
C ALA A 7 14.36 11.53 -4.17
N LEU A 8 13.09 11.38 -4.57
CA LEU A 8 12.73 11.05 -5.95
C LEU A 8 13.13 12.15 -6.94
N MET A 9 12.87 13.41 -6.60
CA MET A 9 13.28 14.55 -7.42
C MET A 9 14.81 14.63 -7.58
N TYR A 10 15.56 14.37 -6.51
CA TYR A 10 17.01 14.33 -6.58
C TYR A 10 17.52 13.16 -7.45
N HIS A 11 16.95 11.96 -7.26
CA HIS A 11 17.37 10.75 -7.97
C HIS A 11 16.95 10.71 -9.44
N CYS A 12 15.72 11.09 -9.72
CA CYS A 12 15.14 11.04 -11.07
C CYS A 12 15.31 12.34 -11.85
N LYS A 13 15.70 13.42 -11.20
CA LYS A 13 15.83 14.76 -11.80
C LYS A 13 14.56 15.14 -12.60
N ASP A 14 14.70 15.44 -13.88
CA ASP A 14 13.59 15.82 -14.77
C ASP A 14 12.80 14.62 -15.32
N HIS A 15 13.13 13.39 -14.88
CA HIS A 15 12.48 12.16 -15.33
C HIS A 15 11.39 11.70 -14.36
N LEU A 16 10.48 12.56 -13.97
CA LEU A 16 9.26 12.24 -13.23
C LEU A 16 8.04 12.80 -13.95
N SER A 17 6.94 12.04 -13.92
CA SER A 17 5.68 12.54 -14.44
C SER A 17 5.24 13.81 -13.72
N ALA A 18 4.81 14.82 -14.48
CA ALA A 18 4.34 16.10 -13.97
C ALA A 18 2.82 16.17 -13.73
N ILE A 19 2.07 15.12 -14.03
CA ILE A 19 0.58 15.12 -13.98
C ILE A 19 0.05 15.60 -12.63
N ASN A 20 0.67 15.21 -11.50
CA ASN A 20 0.27 15.66 -10.16
C ASN A 20 0.97 16.95 -9.72
N GLY A 21 1.56 17.68 -10.65
CA GLY A 21 2.24 18.97 -10.42
C GLY A 21 3.55 18.83 -9.64
N ILE A 22 4.13 19.97 -9.32
CA ILE A 22 5.46 20.09 -8.69
C ILE A 22 5.52 19.46 -7.29
N LEU A 23 4.39 19.42 -6.57
CA LEU A 23 4.37 18.96 -5.19
C LEU A 23 4.41 17.43 -5.04
N ARG A 24 4.03 16.68 -6.07
CA ARG A 24 3.95 15.20 -6.04
C ARG A 24 4.28 14.58 -7.39
N PRO A 25 5.42 14.91 -8.00
CA PRO A 25 5.77 14.39 -9.32
C PRO A 25 5.90 12.87 -9.28
N GLY A 26 5.28 12.20 -10.24
CA GLY A 26 5.35 10.75 -10.39
C GLY A 26 4.65 9.91 -9.32
N ILE A 27 4.01 10.51 -8.31
CA ILE A 27 3.38 9.77 -7.20
C ILE A 27 1.92 9.44 -7.52
N VAL A 28 1.59 8.17 -7.61
CA VAL A 28 0.25 7.66 -7.94
C VAL A 28 -0.49 7.04 -6.74
N HIS A 29 0.22 6.71 -5.67
CA HIS A 29 -0.37 6.19 -4.44
C HIS A 29 0.44 6.59 -3.21
N ARG A 30 0.04 6.12 -2.05
CA ARG A 30 0.70 6.42 -0.79
C ARG A 30 0.72 5.23 0.14
N ILE A 31 1.67 5.21 1.05
CA ILE A 31 1.67 4.38 2.27
C ILE A 31 1.71 5.27 3.50
N ASP A 32 1.32 4.75 4.65
CA ASP A 32 1.41 5.48 5.91
C ASP A 32 2.88 5.62 6.36
N MET A 33 3.18 6.63 7.17
CA MET A 33 4.54 6.96 7.60
C MET A 33 5.25 5.81 8.30
N ASP A 34 4.52 5.06 9.13
CA ASP A 34 5.07 3.94 9.92
C ASP A 34 4.89 2.58 9.23
N THR A 35 4.62 2.58 7.92
CA THR A 35 4.44 1.36 7.12
C THR A 35 5.66 1.16 6.23
N THR A 36 6.29 0.00 6.32
CA THR A 36 7.31 -0.42 5.35
C THR A 36 6.64 -0.96 4.09
N GLY A 37 7.35 -0.96 2.97
CA GLY A 37 6.81 -1.57 1.76
C GLY A 37 7.32 -0.96 0.48
N VAL A 38 6.57 -1.22 -0.59
CA VAL A 38 6.89 -0.78 -1.93
C VAL A 38 6.02 0.41 -2.32
N ILE A 39 6.63 1.45 -2.86
CA ILE A 39 5.94 2.55 -3.51
C ILE A 39 6.38 2.65 -4.96
N VAL A 40 5.41 2.90 -5.84
CA VAL A 40 5.64 3.08 -7.28
C VAL A 40 5.74 4.57 -7.58
N ALA A 41 6.79 4.96 -8.30
CA ALA A 41 6.94 6.31 -8.83
C ALA A 41 7.04 6.26 -10.35
N CYS A 42 6.24 7.06 -11.04
CA CYS A 42 6.15 7.09 -12.50
C CYS A 42 7.13 8.11 -13.07
N LYS A 43 8.01 7.66 -13.95
CA LYS A 43 9.04 8.50 -14.58
C LYS A 43 8.55 9.32 -15.77
N ASN A 44 7.38 8.98 -16.31
CA ASN A 44 6.75 9.72 -17.41
C ASN A 44 5.22 9.68 -17.28
N ASP A 45 4.56 10.51 -18.08
CA ASP A 45 3.12 10.70 -18.02
C ASP A 45 2.35 9.46 -18.51
N ALA A 46 2.85 8.73 -19.49
CA ALA A 46 2.22 7.50 -19.98
C ALA A 46 2.15 6.42 -18.88
N ALA A 47 3.25 6.22 -18.16
CA ALA A 47 3.28 5.32 -17.01
C ALA A 47 2.36 5.80 -15.88
N HIS A 48 2.30 7.11 -15.64
CA HIS A 48 1.43 7.70 -14.62
C HIS A 48 -0.05 7.45 -14.92
N ILE A 49 -0.48 7.68 -16.15
CA ILE A 49 -1.86 7.45 -16.60
C ILE A 49 -2.19 5.97 -16.44
N SER A 50 -1.37 5.08 -17.01
CA SER A 50 -1.60 3.64 -16.96
C SER A 50 -1.72 3.10 -15.52
N ILE A 51 -0.78 3.45 -14.63
CA ILE A 51 -0.83 2.99 -13.24
C ILE A 51 -2.02 3.61 -12.49
N SER A 52 -2.35 4.88 -12.76
CA SER A 52 -3.51 5.53 -12.13
C SER A 52 -4.83 4.88 -12.54
N GLU A 53 -4.97 4.49 -13.79
CA GLU A 53 -6.13 3.74 -14.30
C GLU A 53 -6.22 2.36 -13.64
N GLN A 54 -5.13 1.59 -13.62
CA GLN A 54 -5.09 0.29 -12.95
C GLN A 54 -5.43 0.38 -11.44
N LEU A 55 -4.96 1.44 -10.76
CA LEU A 55 -5.30 1.69 -9.35
C LEU A 55 -6.78 2.06 -9.17
N LYS A 56 -7.36 2.80 -10.13
CA LYS A 56 -8.78 3.21 -10.14
C LYS A 56 -9.70 2.02 -10.40
N GLU A 57 -9.33 1.14 -11.33
CA GLU A 57 -10.05 -0.06 -11.69
C GLU A 57 -9.82 -1.23 -10.72
N HIS A 58 -8.92 -1.02 -9.72
CA HIS A 58 -8.51 -2.05 -8.76
C HIS A 58 -7.93 -3.32 -9.41
N SER A 59 -7.38 -3.21 -10.61
CA SER A 59 -6.73 -4.32 -11.32
C SER A 59 -5.36 -4.69 -10.72
N ILE A 60 -4.72 -3.76 -9.99
CA ILE A 60 -3.49 -4.03 -9.24
C ILE A 60 -3.84 -4.68 -7.90
N THR A 61 -3.47 -5.93 -7.72
CA THR A 61 -3.62 -6.60 -6.43
C THR A 61 -2.55 -6.12 -5.45
N ARG A 62 -2.99 -5.69 -4.26
CA ARG A 62 -2.11 -5.19 -3.20
C ARG A 62 -2.30 -6.02 -1.95
N TYR A 63 -1.23 -6.70 -1.54
CA TYR A 63 -1.19 -7.42 -0.28
C TYR A 63 -0.44 -6.63 0.79
N TYR A 64 -0.99 -6.63 1.98
CA TYR A 64 -0.42 -6.04 3.16
C TYR A 64 -0.25 -7.11 4.21
N TYR A 65 0.89 -7.15 4.85
CA TYR A 65 1.16 -8.07 5.94
C TYR A 65 1.20 -7.29 7.24
N ALA A 66 0.49 -7.76 8.24
CA ALA A 66 0.38 -7.05 9.51
C ALA A 66 0.44 -8.02 10.69
N ILE A 67 0.95 -7.52 11.81
CA ILE A 67 0.81 -8.16 13.12
C ILE A 67 -0.27 -7.42 13.88
N CYS A 68 -1.31 -8.14 14.28
CA CYS A 68 -2.41 -7.64 15.08
C CYS A 68 -2.33 -8.19 16.50
N TYR A 69 -2.85 -7.44 17.46
CA TYR A 69 -3.11 -7.96 18.80
C TYR A 69 -4.29 -8.93 18.76
N ASN A 70 -4.28 -9.85 19.67
CA ASN A 70 -5.24 -10.93 19.87
C ASN A 70 -5.25 -11.95 18.72
N PRO A 71 -5.21 -13.26 19.04
CA PRO A 71 -5.38 -14.32 18.05
C PRO A 71 -6.81 -14.33 17.49
N PHE A 72 -6.94 -14.65 16.21
CA PHE A 72 -8.23 -14.77 15.54
C PHE A 72 -8.84 -16.14 15.79
N LYS A 73 -10.17 -16.19 15.93
CA LYS A 73 -10.92 -17.45 16.00
C LYS A 73 -11.23 -18.02 14.62
N VAL A 74 -11.27 -17.18 13.60
CA VAL A 74 -11.53 -17.54 12.20
C VAL A 74 -10.28 -17.28 11.37
N THR A 75 -10.06 -18.09 10.35
CA THR A 75 -8.84 -18.03 9.54
C THR A 75 -8.87 -16.95 8.46
N GLU A 76 -10.04 -16.48 8.09
CA GLU A 76 -10.22 -15.45 7.08
C GLU A 76 -11.53 -14.70 7.28
N GLY A 77 -11.64 -13.52 6.69
CA GLY A 77 -12.86 -12.74 6.74
C GLY A 77 -12.76 -11.45 5.94
N THR A 78 -13.89 -10.73 5.91
CA THR A 78 -14.00 -9.44 5.22
C THR A 78 -14.59 -8.41 6.18
N VAL A 79 -13.97 -7.23 6.20
CA VAL A 79 -14.53 -6.05 6.87
C VAL A 79 -14.98 -5.08 5.78
N ASP A 80 -16.30 -4.93 5.66
CA ASP A 80 -16.95 -3.95 4.78
C ASP A 80 -17.59 -2.88 5.65
N ALA A 81 -16.88 -1.77 5.85
CA ALA A 81 -17.32 -0.71 6.72
C ALA A 81 -16.76 0.65 6.28
N PRO A 82 -17.58 1.70 6.16
CA PRO A 82 -17.15 2.99 5.66
C PRO A 82 -16.21 3.70 6.63
N ILE A 83 -15.13 4.29 6.10
CA ILE A 83 -14.12 5.00 6.87
C ILE A 83 -14.25 6.51 6.67
N GLY A 84 -14.34 7.23 7.78
CA GLY A 84 -14.39 8.68 7.84
C GLY A 84 -13.43 9.28 8.87
N ARG A 85 -13.57 10.59 9.10
CA ARG A 85 -12.91 11.23 10.24
C ARG A 85 -13.55 10.77 11.54
N HIS A 86 -12.74 10.59 12.57
CA HIS A 86 -13.24 10.27 13.90
C HIS A 86 -14.11 11.43 14.40
N PRO A 87 -15.26 11.16 15.04
CA PRO A 87 -16.22 12.21 15.45
C PRO A 87 -15.63 13.29 16.36
N SER A 88 -14.81 12.88 17.33
CA SER A 88 -14.23 13.77 18.35
C SER A 88 -12.75 14.10 18.10
N ASP A 89 -12.01 13.27 17.39
CA ASP A 89 -10.58 13.48 17.11
C ASP A 89 -10.35 13.59 15.60
N ARG A 90 -10.29 14.81 15.09
CA ARG A 90 -10.12 15.09 13.65
C ARG A 90 -8.82 14.56 13.03
N LYS A 91 -7.81 14.23 13.85
CA LYS A 91 -6.55 13.63 13.40
C LYS A 91 -6.69 12.13 13.13
N LYS A 92 -7.66 11.47 13.74
CA LYS A 92 -7.91 10.03 13.61
C LYS A 92 -8.92 9.69 12.53
N ARG A 93 -8.88 8.43 12.11
CA ARG A 93 -9.89 7.80 11.25
C ARG A 93 -10.64 6.75 12.07
N ALA A 94 -11.91 6.56 11.72
CA ALA A 94 -12.79 5.58 12.36
C ALA A 94 -13.82 5.07 11.36
N ILE A 95 -14.48 3.98 11.72
CA ILE A 95 -15.72 3.56 11.05
C ILE A 95 -16.75 4.69 11.23
N ASN A 96 -17.35 5.13 10.14
CA ASN A 96 -18.28 6.24 10.13
C ASN A 96 -19.37 6.01 9.08
N PHE A 97 -20.48 5.44 9.50
CA PHE A 97 -21.60 5.14 8.62
C PHE A 97 -22.33 6.39 8.11
N LYS A 98 -22.19 7.53 8.80
CA LYS A 98 -22.87 8.77 8.41
C LYS A 98 -22.15 9.52 7.28
N ASN A 99 -20.81 9.64 7.39
CA ASN A 99 -20.00 10.48 6.48
C ASN A 99 -18.73 9.77 6.01
N GLY A 100 -18.64 8.46 6.19
CA GLY A 100 -17.52 7.64 5.74
C GLY A 100 -17.59 7.35 4.24
N LYS A 101 -16.45 7.10 3.65
CA LYS A 101 -16.36 6.57 2.28
C LYS A 101 -16.29 5.04 2.33
N PRO A 102 -16.97 4.32 1.42
CA PRO A 102 -16.91 2.86 1.36
C PRO A 102 -15.47 2.34 1.44
N ALA A 103 -15.28 1.30 2.22
CA ALA A 103 -13.98 0.67 2.40
C ALA A 103 -14.17 -0.83 2.66
N VAL A 104 -13.42 -1.67 1.92
CA VAL A 104 -13.47 -3.12 2.01
C VAL A 104 -12.07 -3.67 2.18
N THR A 105 -11.88 -4.51 3.21
CA THR A 105 -10.62 -5.20 3.51
C THR A 105 -10.89 -6.68 3.70
N HIS A 106 -10.29 -7.51 2.87
CA HIS A 106 -10.23 -8.96 3.09
C HIS A 106 -8.99 -9.27 3.92
N TYR A 107 -9.09 -10.21 4.85
CA TYR A 107 -7.93 -10.68 5.61
C TYR A 107 -7.88 -12.20 5.67
N LYS A 108 -6.67 -12.72 5.74
CA LYS A 108 -6.37 -14.12 5.97
C LYS A 108 -5.34 -14.23 7.08
N VAL A 109 -5.64 -15.04 8.09
CA VAL A 109 -4.71 -15.32 9.18
C VAL A 109 -3.69 -16.34 8.68
N LEU A 110 -2.43 -15.96 8.70
CA LEU A 110 -1.32 -16.82 8.31
C LEU A 110 -0.85 -17.63 9.51
N GLU A 111 -0.78 -16.97 10.68
CA GLU A 111 -0.35 -17.61 11.91
C GLU A 111 -0.95 -16.91 13.14
N ASN A 112 -1.39 -17.69 14.12
CA ASN A 112 -1.80 -17.21 15.42
C ASN A 112 -0.72 -17.51 16.46
N PHE A 113 -0.36 -16.51 17.25
CA PHE A 113 0.51 -16.61 18.42
C PHE A 113 -0.33 -16.43 19.72
N SER A 114 0.31 -16.58 20.87
CA SER A 114 -0.40 -16.45 22.16
C SER A 114 -1.13 -15.13 22.37
N LYS A 115 -0.54 -14.01 21.90
CA LYS A 115 -1.07 -12.64 22.06
C LYS A 115 -1.23 -11.87 20.75
N TYR A 116 -0.77 -12.44 19.64
CA TYR A 116 -0.72 -11.78 18.34
C TYR A 116 -1.20 -12.69 17.23
N ALA A 117 -1.53 -12.12 16.10
CA ALA A 117 -1.78 -12.84 14.86
C ALA A 117 -1.00 -12.18 13.71
N TYR A 118 -0.41 -12.99 12.86
CA TYR A 118 0.17 -12.58 11.58
C TYR A 118 -0.87 -12.76 10.50
N ILE A 119 -1.21 -11.69 9.82
CA ILE A 119 -2.29 -11.67 8.83
C ILE A 119 -1.81 -11.09 7.51
N GLN A 120 -2.42 -11.56 6.43
CA GLN A 120 -2.37 -10.96 5.11
C GLN A 120 -3.68 -10.22 4.87
N CYS A 121 -3.61 -8.98 4.39
CA CYS A 121 -4.77 -8.20 4.00
C CYS A 121 -4.73 -7.89 2.51
N GLN A 122 -5.88 -7.99 1.85
CA GLN A 122 -6.11 -7.54 0.47
C GLN A 122 -7.15 -6.43 0.50
N LEU A 123 -6.87 -5.33 -0.20
CA LEU A 123 -7.73 -4.15 -0.19
C LEU A 123 -8.45 -3.98 -1.52
N GLU A 124 -9.78 -3.84 -1.50
CA GLU A 124 -10.55 -3.34 -2.65
C GLU A 124 -10.47 -1.81 -2.75
N THR A 125 -10.30 -1.14 -1.62
CA THR A 125 -10.24 0.32 -1.54
C THR A 125 -8.94 0.76 -0.86
N GLY A 126 -8.55 2.04 -1.00
CA GLY A 126 -7.31 2.57 -0.42
C GLY A 126 -7.55 3.78 0.50
N ARG A 127 -8.37 3.63 1.54
CA ARG A 127 -8.63 4.75 2.47
C ARG A 127 -7.48 4.93 3.45
N THR A 128 -7.29 6.15 3.92
CA THR A 128 -6.26 6.47 4.93
C THR A 128 -6.47 5.62 6.18
N HIS A 129 -5.42 4.95 6.64
CA HIS A 129 -5.41 4.07 7.80
C HIS A 129 -6.41 2.89 7.72
N GLN A 130 -6.78 2.43 6.52
CA GLN A 130 -7.88 1.48 6.33
C GLN A 130 -7.68 0.19 7.13
N ILE A 131 -6.57 -0.50 6.97
CA ILE A 131 -6.28 -1.75 7.70
C ILE A 131 -6.33 -1.49 9.22
N ARG A 132 -5.73 -0.40 9.67
CA ARG A 132 -5.69 -0.01 11.09
C ARG A 132 -7.10 0.12 11.68
N VAL A 133 -7.98 0.82 10.98
CA VAL A 133 -9.36 1.08 11.42
C VAL A 133 -10.18 -0.20 11.36
N HIS A 134 -10.08 -0.97 10.27
CA HIS A 134 -10.84 -2.20 10.11
C HIS A 134 -10.44 -3.28 11.12
N MET A 135 -9.15 -3.52 11.33
CA MET A 135 -8.70 -4.51 12.30
C MET A 135 -9.07 -4.10 13.73
N ALA A 136 -8.96 -2.81 14.06
CA ALA A 136 -9.41 -2.32 15.36
C ALA A 136 -10.93 -2.48 15.57
N SER A 137 -11.73 -2.31 14.52
CA SER A 137 -13.21 -2.45 14.60
C SER A 137 -13.68 -3.87 14.89
N ILE A 138 -12.87 -4.87 14.56
CA ILE A 138 -13.13 -6.28 14.86
C ILE A 138 -12.32 -6.80 16.07
N SER A 139 -11.85 -5.88 16.93
CA SER A 139 -11.10 -6.17 18.17
C SER A 139 -9.69 -6.77 17.96
N HIS A 140 -9.12 -6.56 16.80
CA HIS A 140 -7.74 -6.95 16.49
C HIS A 140 -6.90 -5.73 16.09
N PRO A 141 -6.65 -4.75 17.01
CA PRO A 141 -5.87 -3.59 16.65
C PRO A 141 -4.47 -4.03 16.19
N TYR A 142 -3.96 -3.39 15.15
CA TYR A 142 -2.64 -3.75 14.62
C TYR A 142 -1.53 -3.29 15.58
N SER A 143 -0.45 -4.05 15.60
CA SER A 143 0.81 -3.66 16.25
C SER A 143 1.74 -3.02 15.22
N VAL A 144 1.93 -3.68 14.09
CA VAL A 144 2.83 -3.23 13.01
C VAL A 144 2.26 -3.68 11.65
N ILE A 145 2.37 -2.85 10.61
CA ILE A 145 2.19 -3.24 9.21
C ILE A 145 3.57 -3.42 8.60
N LEU A 146 3.93 -4.67 8.29
CA LEU A 146 5.28 -5.06 7.95
C LEU A 146 5.64 -4.81 6.50
N CYS A 147 4.71 -5.03 5.57
CA CYS A 147 5.04 -5.02 4.15
C CYS A 147 3.82 -4.75 3.27
N ILE A 148 4.06 -4.08 2.15
CA ILE A 148 3.13 -3.97 1.03
C ILE A 148 3.76 -4.68 -0.15
N VAL A 149 3.07 -5.67 -0.68
CA VAL A 149 3.43 -6.36 -1.92
C VAL A 149 2.39 -6.03 -2.98
N MET A 150 2.83 -5.63 -4.16
CA MET A 150 1.96 -5.38 -5.31
C MET A 150 2.14 -6.52 -6.31
N GLN A 151 1.04 -7.18 -6.66
CA GLN A 151 1.00 -8.19 -7.72
C GLN A 151 0.16 -7.67 -8.89
N ASN A 152 0.36 -8.26 -10.07
CA ASN A 152 -0.37 -7.91 -11.30
C ASN A 152 -0.23 -6.42 -11.69
N VAL A 153 0.86 -5.79 -11.33
CA VAL A 153 1.22 -4.52 -11.96
C VAL A 153 1.66 -4.88 -13.38
N LEU A 154 0.93 -4.42 -14.38
CA LEU A 154 1.22 -4.70 -15.81
C LEU A 154 2.52 -4.02 -16.30
N LEU A 155 3.30 -3.53 -15.37
CA LEU A 155 4.61 -2.92 -15.56
C LEU A 155 5.60 -3.75 -14.77
N ILE A 156 6.40 -4.46 -15.48
CA ILE A 156 7.41 -5.32 -14.97
C ILE A 156 8.64 -4.53 -14.59
N PHE A 157 9.08 -4.74 -13.38
CA PHE A 157 10.27 -4.12 -12.85
C PHE A 157 11.45 -5.08 -12.89
N ARG A 158 12.54 -4.67 -13.49
CA ARG A 158 13.83 -5.28 -13.24
C ARG A 158 14.34 -4.74 -11.91
N VAL A 159 13.97 -5.38 -10.81
CA VAL A 159 14.62 -5.15 -9.53
C VAL A 159 16.01 -5.76 -9.60
N ARG A 160 17.00 -4.93 -9.95
CA ARG A 160 18.39 -5.34 -9.72
C ARG A 160 18.64 -5.32 -8.21
N HIS A 161 18.85 -6.52 -7.64
CA HIS A 161 19.43 -6.74 -6.32
C HIS A 161 18.64 -6.25 -5.10
N PHE A 162 17.44 -6.80 -4.82
CA PHE A 162 17.03 -6.92 -3.39
C PHE A 162 15.71 -7.68 -3.28
N MET A 163 15.77 -8.87 -2.76
CA MET A 163 14.75 -9.90 -2.44
C MET A 163 14.58 -11.00 -3.49
N PRO A 164 15.43 -12.05 -3.50
CA PRO A 164 15.23 -13.25 -4.32
C PRO A 164 14.08 -14.15 -3.87
N GLU A 165 13.59 -14.02 -2.63
CA GLU A 165 12.76 -15.04 -2.00
C GLU A 165 11.23 -14.80 -2.10
N TYR A 166 10.75 -13.64 -2.59
CA TYR A 166 9.32 -13.29 -2.61
C TYR A 166 8.78 -12.84 -3.96
N LEU A 167 9.55 -12.96 -5.04
CA LEU A 167 9.07 -12.66 -6.40
C LEU A 167 8.75 -13.95 -7.12
N ASP A 168 7.46 -14.15 -7.41
CA ASP A 168 6.98 -15.20 -8.30
C ASP A 168 7.64 -15.04 -9.68
N SER A 169 8.30 -16.11 -10.15
CA SER A 169 9.01 -16.19 -11.44
C SER A 169 8.10 -16.11 -12.67
N SER A 170 6.77 -16.00 -12.49
CA SER A 170 5.77 -15.96 -13.56
C SER A 170 5.52 -14.55 -14.15
N ILE A 171 6.09 -13.50 -13.58
CA ILE A 171 5.86 -12.12 -14.03
C ILE A 171 6.77 -11.80 -15.23
N ARG A 172 6.22 -11.74 -16.43
CA ARG A 172 6.92 -11.31 -17.65
C ARG A 172 6.63 -9.86 -18.01
N VAL A 173 7.66 -9.14 -18.39
CA VAL A 173 7.64 -7.71 -18.78
C VAL A 173 8.02 -7.51 -20.22
N PRO A 174 7.33 -6.64 -20.94
CA PRO A 174 7.85 -6.10 -22.19
C PRO A 174 9.07 -5.20 -21.96
N GLU A 175 10.16 -5.43 -22.68
CA GLU A 175 11.44 -4.71 -22.49
C GLU A 175 11.37 -3.20 -22.73
N ASN A 176 10.46 -2.74 -23.56
CA ASN A 176 10.28 -1.32 -23.91
C ASN A 176 9.67 -0.46 -22.79
N MET A 177 9.15 -1.06 -21.69
CA MET A 177 8.59 -0.34 -20.54
C MET A 177 9.50 -0.32 -19.32
N LEU A 178 10.63 -1.03 -19.33
CA LEU A 178 11.51 -1.24 -18.17
C LEU A 178 12.14 0.04 -17.58
N ASN A 179 12.22 1.10 -18.36
CA ASN A 179 12.85 2.37 -17.93
C ASN A 179 11.86 3.41 -17.42
N SER A 180 10.55 3.13 -17.48
CA SER A 180 9.51 4.15 -17.26
C SER A 180 8.98 4.25 -15.82
N VAL A 181 9.33 3.29 -14.95
CA VAL A 181 8.84 3.27 -13.57
C VAL A 181 9.97 2.98 -12.59
N HIS A 182 9.94 3.65 -11.45
CA HIS A 182 10.90 3.44 -10.36
C HIS A 182 10.21 2.83 -9.15
N LEU A 183 10.74 1.71 -8.66
CA LEU A 183 10.27 1.08 -7.44
C LEU A 183 11.12 1.56 -6.27
N CYS A 184 10.51 2.31 -5.37
CA CYS A 184 11.18 2.77 -4.16
C CYS A 184 10.77 1.90 -2.97
N ARG A 185 11.76 1.23 -2.37
CA ARG A 185 11.58 0.58 -1.08
C ARG A 185 11.66 1.63 0.02
N ILE A 186 10.57 1.84 0.74
CA ILE A 186 10.59 2.67 1.94
C ILE A 186 10.78 1.72 3.13
N ILE A 187 11.92 1.85 3.79
CA ILE A 187 12.16 1.23 5.08
C ILE A 187 11.86 2.33 6.11
N SER A 188 10.73 2.24 6.80
CA SER A 188 10.56 3.06 8.00
C SER A 188 11.60 2.59 9.03
N ARG A 189 12.33 3.52 9.63
CA ARG A 189 13.21 3.19 10.75
C ARG A 189 12.34 2.67 11.89
N ILE A 190 12.53 1.40 12.22
CA ILE A 190 12.10 0.85 13.52
C ILE A 190 13.18 1.33 14.51
N TYR A 191 12.82 2.24 15.40
CA TYR A 191 13.55 2.53 16.62
C TYR A 191 12.87 1.83 17.78
#